data_a5a42ee80cd495a461726a6cabab475c
#
_entry.id   a5a42ee80cd495a461726a6cabab475c
#
_cell.length_a   1.000
_cell.length_b   1.000
_cell.length_c   1.000
_cell.angle_alpha   90.00
_cell.angle_beta   90.00
_cell.angle_gamma   90.00
#
_symmetry.space_group_name_H-M   'P 1'
#
loop_
_entity.id
_entity.type
_entity.pdbx_description
1 polymer ?
#
loop_
_entity_poly.entity_id
_entity_poly.type
_entity_poly.pdbx_seq_one_letter_code
_entity_poly.pdbx_strand_id
1 'polypeptide(L)'
;MDKKRNLSKYKTDLLFSKKKDCKSNKNKEIKKVNFWTEEEDKILKEKAKEFNYKNWKSIANFIPGKNSIQCSARFRRIRPGLIKGAWGIEEDSKLISLYEKYGRNWAAISKEMNQRTGKQIRDRFLNSLDTRYKRGKFSEEEDKMILKYHKIYGNQWAKIAKKIKTRTGDMIKNRFYSSLQKDIKSNKNFLKKKKKKND
;
A
#
# COMPACT_ATOMS: atom_id res chain seq x y z
N MET A 1 -30.31 14.63 16.41
CA MET A 1 -30.11 13.29 16.99
C MET A 1 -30.01 12.16 15.96
N ASP A 2 -30.35 12.38 14.68
CA ASP A 2 -30.42 11.31 13.66
C ASP A 2 -29.10 10.93 12.96
N LYS A 3 -28.06 11.73 13.00
CA LYS A 3 -26.78 11.46 12.34
C LYS A 3 -26.01 10.25 12.90
N LYS A 4 -26.13 9.97 14.21
CA LYS A 4 -25.47 8.82 14.84
C LYS A 4 -26.17 7.47 14.55
N ARG A 5 -27.49 7.47 14.32
CA ARG A 5 -28.26 6.25 14.03
C ARG A 5 -27.96 5.64 12.66
N ASN A 6 -27.71 6.48 11.64
CA ASN A 6 -27.43 6.00 10.29
C ASN A 6 -26.07 5.32 10.14
N LEU A 7 -25.04 5.80 10.85
CA LEU A 7 -23.71 5.15 10.84
C LEU A 7 -23.74 3.78 11.53
N SER A 8 -24.60 3.62 12.54
CA SER A 8 -24.81 2.34 13.25
C SER A 8 -25.40 1.26 12.36
N LYS A 9 -26.36 1.60 11.48
CA LYS A 9 -27.03 0.64 10.58
C LYS A 9 -26.06 0.05 9.54
N TYR A 10 -25.18 0.87 8.95
CA TYR A 10 -24.16 0.38 8.03
C TYR A 10 -23.09 -0.48 8.73
N LYS A 11 -22.88 -0.27 10.04
CA LYS A 11 -21.90 -1.03 10.83
C LYS A 11 -22.47 -2.40 11.24
N THR A 12 -23.78 -2.53 11.48
CA THR A 12 -24.43 -3.82 11.81
C THR A 12 -24.53 -4.76 10.60
N ASP A 13 -24.81 -4.25 9.42
CA ASP A 13 -24.91 -5.06 8.20
C ASP A 13 -23.57 -5.73 7.81
N LEU A 14 -22.43 -5.08 8.13
CA LEU A 14 -21.11 -5.67 7.90
C LEU A 14 -20.81 -6.89 8.79
N LEU A 15 -21.53 -7.05 9.89
CA LEU A 15 -21.31 -8.12 10.85
C LEU A 15 -22.03 -9.42 10.46
N PHE A 16 -23.10 -9.35 9.67
CA PHE A 16 -23.91 -10.52 9.33
C PHE A 16 -23.40 -11.30 8.10
N SER A 17 -22.53 -10.73 7.25
CA SER A 17 -22.10 -11.37 6.00
C SER A 17 -20.89 -12.31 6.12
N LYS A 18 -20.43 -12.65 7.34
CA LYS A 18 -19.28 -13.57 7.56
C LYS A 18 -19.69 -14.96 8.06
N LYS A 19 -20.77 -15.51 7.58
CA LYS A 19 -21.06 -16.94 7.74
C LYS A 19 -21.29 -17.55 6.36
N LYS A 20 -20.21 -17.77 5.63
CA LYS A 20 -20.09 -18.89 4.67
C LYS A 20 -18.62 -19.14 4.36
N ASP A 21 -18.23 -20.38 4.61
CA ASP A 21 -17.13 -21.13 4.04
C ASP A 21 -15.69 -20.76 4.39
N CYS A 22 -15.21 -21.38 5.46
CA CYS A 22 -13.82 -21.82 5.57
C CYS A 22 -13.80 -23.27 6.10
N LYS A 23 -14.03 -24.22 5.20
CA LYS A 23 -13.52 -25.59 5.33
C LYS A 23 -12.74 -25.91 4.07
N SER A 24 -11.45 -25.72 4.12
CA SER A 24 -10.47 -26.55 3.41
C SER A 24 -9.13 -26.39 4.10
N ASN A 25 -8.89 -27.33 4.98
CA ASN A 25 -7.58 -27.65 5.52
C ASN A 25 -6.69 -28.10 4.35
N LYS A 26 -5.79 -27.25 3.87
CA LYS A 26 -4.61 -27.66 3.11
C LYS A 26 -3.43 -27.06 3.85
N ASN A 27 -2.59 -27.94 4.40
CA ASN A 27 -1.25 -27.61 4.91
C ASN A 27 -0.54 -26.70 3.90
N LYS A 28 -0.69 -25.38 4.04
CA LYS A 28 0.20 -24.44 3.42
C LYS A 28 1.45 -24.42 4.29
N GLU A 29 2.48 -25.12 3.86
CA GLU A 29 3.84 -24.82 4.32
C GLU A 29 3.98 -23.31 4.35
N ILE A 30 4.17 -22.75 5.54
CA ILE A 30 4.47 -21.34 5.72
C ILE A 30 5.81 -21.15 5.01
N LYS A 31 5.77 -20.63 3.78
CA LYS A 31 7.00 -20.24 3.07
C LYS A 31 7.76 -19.32 4.00
N LYS A 32 8.89 -19.79 4.54
CA LYS A 32 9.78 -18.97 5.35
C LYS A 32 10.06 -17.69 4.57
N VAL A 33 9.59 -16.55 5.10
CA VAL A 33 9.86 -15.25 4.48
C VAL A 33 11.35 -15.03 4.64
N ASN A 34 12.08 -15.17 3.54
CA ASN A 34 13.53 -15.02 3.51
C ASN A 34 13.84 -13.51 3.44
N PHE A 35 13.92 -12.88 4.64
CA PHE A 35 14.31 -11.48 4.77
C PHE A 35 15.74 -11.26 4.29
N TRP A 36 16.02 -10.03 3.85
CA TRP A 36 17.37 -9.61 3.50
C TRP A 36 18.12 -9.16 4.76
N THR A 37 19.32 -9.68 4.96
CA THR A 37 20.23 -9.24 6.04
C THR A 37 21.07 -8.05 5.58
N GLU A 38 21.72 -7.37 6.52
CA GLU A 38 22.64 -6.28 6.22
C GLU A 38 23.89 -6.78 5.47
N GLU A 39 24.36 -7.98 5.81
CA GLU A 39 25.48 -8.63 5.13
C GLU A 39 25.14 -8.97 3.67
N GLU A 40 23.95 -9.54 3.42
CA GLU A 40 23.46 -9.79 2.06
C GLU A 40 23.36 -8.48 1.24
N ASP A 41 22.90 -7.39 1.87
CA ASP A 41 22.82 -6.07 1.25
C ASP A 41 24.20 -5.51 0.92
N LYS A 42 25.21 -5.72 1.77
CA LYS A 42 26.60 -5.31 1.55
C LYS A 42 27.19 -6.06 0.37
N ILE A 43 27.12 -7.38 0.39
CA ILE A 43 27.59 -8.24 -0.71
C ILE A 43 26.91 -7.84 -2.03
N LEU A 44 25.59 -7.62 -1.99
CA LEU A 44 24.81 -7.23 -3.16
C LEU A 44 25.30 -5.90 -3.77
N LYS A 45 25.62 -4.90 -2.95
CA LYS A 45 26.15 -3.60 -3.42
C LYS A 45 27.53 -3.74 -4.03
N GLU A 46 28.42 -4.49 -3.38
CA GLU A 46 29.78 -4.74 -3.85
C GLU A 46 29.79 -5.48 -5.19
N LYS A 47 29.09 -6.61 -5.25
CA LYS A 47 29.02 -7.42 -6.47
C LYS A 47 28.26 -6.71 -7.59
N ALA A 48 27.21 -5.95 -7.30
CA ALA A 48 26.55 -5.13 -8.31
C ALA A 48 27.49 -4.09 -8.94
N LYS A 49 28.38 -3.48 -8.16
CA LYS A 49 29.41 -2.56 -8.67
C LYS A 49 30.46 -3.29 -9.52
N GLU A 50 30.97 -4.43 -9.03
CA GLU A 50 31.95 -5.26 -9.74
C GLU A 50 31.44 -5.72 -11.10
N PHE A 51 30.18 -6.14 -11.18
CA PHE A 51 29.54 -6.56 -12.44
C PHE A 51 28.91 -5.40 -13.23
N ASN A 52 29.28 -4.16 -12.97
CA ASN A 52 28.74 -2.96 -13.64
C ASN A 52 27.21 -2.90 -13.70
N TYR A 53 26.57 -3.33 -12.63
CA TYR A 53 25.09 -3.35 -12.49
C TYR A 53 24.37 -4.22 -13.53
N LYS A 54 25.08 -5.16 -14.12
CA LYS A 54 24.60 -6.12 -15.12
C LYS A 54 24.77 -7.54 -14.61
N ASN A 55 24.29 -8.52 -15.36
CA ASN A 55 24.45 -9.95 -15.08
C ASN A 55 23.99 -10.38 -13.66
N TRP A 56 22.76 -10.03 -13.34
CA TRP A 56 22.14 -10.36 -12.05
C TRP A 56 22.13 -11.86 -11.74
N LYS A 57 22.27 -12.72 -12.77
CA LYS A 57 22.37 -14.17 -12.61
C LYS A 57 23.68 -14.55 -11.92
N SER A 58 24.81 -13.98 -12.36
CA SER A 58 26.11 -14.19 -11.72
C SER A 58 26.17 -13.56 -10.32
N ILE A 59 25.58 -12.37 -10.13
CA ILE A 59 25.52 -11.70 -8.82
C ILE A 59 24.74 -12.58 -7.81
N ALA A 60 23.66 -13.23 -8.23
CA ALA A 60 22.87 -14.08 -7.36
C ALA A 60 23.66 -15.29 -6.81
N ASN A 61 24.69 -15.78 -7.50
CA ASN A 61 25.51 -16.88 -7.03
C ASN A 61 26.32 -16.55 -5.75
N PHE A 62 26.53 -15.27 -5.47
CA PHE A 62 27.22 -14.80 -4.26
C PHE A 62 26.27 -14.61 -3.06
N ILE A 63 24.96 -14.81 -3.25
CA ILE A 63 23.97 -14.58 -2.18
C ILE A 63 23.08 -15.83 -2.08
N PRO A 64 23.45 -16.80 -1.21
CA PRO A 64 22.73 -18.04 -1.06
C PRO A 64 21.25 -17.84 -0.74
N GLY A 65 20.38 -18.59 -1.41
CA GLY A 65 18.93 -18.50 -1.20
C GLY A 65 18.22 -17.32 -1.88
N LYS A 66 18.95 -16.50 -2.66
CA LYS A 66 18.36 -15.41 -3.45
C LYS A 66 18.56 -15.65 -4.94
N ASN A 67 17.52 -15.40 -5.74
CA ASN A 67 17.62 -15.49 -7.19
C ASN A 67 17.92 -14.13 -7.85
N SER A 68 18.22 -14.13 -9.14
CA SER A 68 18.58 -12.93 -9.90
C SER A 68 17.48 -11.84 -9.89
N ILE A 69 16.21 -12.25 -9.89
CA ILE A 69 15.07 -11.32 -9.83
C ILE A 69 15.01 -10.65 -8.46
N GLN A 70 15.21 -11.41 -7.38
CA GLN A 70 15.25 -10.88 -6.02
C GLN A 70 16.43 -9.92 -5.84
N CYS A 71 17.63 -10.29 -6.30
CA CYS A 71 18.82 -9.45 -6.23
C CYS A 71 18.62 -8.12 -6.97
N SER A 72 18.14 -8.13 -8.21
CA SER A 72 17.89 -6.92 -8.98
C SER A 72 16.78 -6.05 -8.35
N ALA A 73 15.73 -6.65 -7.81
CA ALA A 73 14.65 -5.94 -7.13
C ALA A 73 15.12 -5.33 -5.80
N ARG A 74 15.93 -6.06 -5.03
CA ARG A 74 16.53 -5.55 -3.78
C ARG A 74 17.46 -4.40 -4.07
N PHE A 75 18.41 -4.56 -5.01
CA PHE A 75 19.36 -3.53 -5.36
C PHE A 75 18.69 -2.20 -5.75
N ARG A 76 17.61 -2.25 -6.53
CA ARG A 76 16.83 -1.04 -6.87
C ARG A 76 16.31 -0.28 -5.65
N ARG A 77 16.20 -0.92 -4.49
CA ARG A 77 15.73 -0.31 -3.23
C ARG A 77 16.86 0.18 -2.33
N ILE A 78 18.08 -0.34 -2.51
CA ILE A 78 19.23 -0.07 -1.63
C ILE A 78 20.42 0.57 -2.37
N ARG A 79 20.28 0.83 -3.66
CA ARG A 79 21.37 1.43 -4.46
C ARG A 79 21.86 2.73 -3.80
N PRO A 80 23.19 3.01 -3.86
CA PRO A 80 23.73 4.28 -3.36
C PRO A 80 23.03 5.50 -3.98
N GLY A 81 22.90 6.57 -3.21
CA GLY A 81 22.28 7.82 -3.69
C GLY A 81 20.74 7.85 -3.64
N LEU A 82 20.05 6.77 -3.20
CA LEU A 82 18.60 6.83 -3.02
C LEU A 82 18.21 7.62 -1.77
N ILE A 83 17.38 8.63 -1.97
CA ILE A 83 16.77 9.40 -0.89
C ILE A 83 15.55 8.63 -0.35
N LYS A 84 15.54 8.38 0.97
CA LYS A 84 14.43 7.72 1.68
C LYS A 84 13.63 8.67 2.58
N GLY A 85 13.98 9.95 2.59
CA GLY A 85 13.36 10.96 3.45
C GLY A 85 12.19 11.71 2.82
N ALA A 86 11.82 12.81 3.46
CA ALA A 86 10.80 13.72 2.98
C ALA A 86 11.09 14.24 1.57
N TRP A 87 10.06 14.74 0.91
CA TRP A 87 10.17 15.38 -0.40
C TRP A 87 10.35 16.89 -0.24
N GLY A 88 11.33 17.42 -0.93
CA GLY A 88 11.56 18.87 -1.01
C GLY A 88 10.65 19.53 -2.05
N ILE A 89 10.53 20.87 -1.94
CA ILE A 89 9.73 21.68 -2.88
C ILE A 89 10.31 21.59 -4.31
N GLU A 90 11.62 21.60 -4.43
CA GLU A 90 12.31 21.48 -5.73
C GLU A 90 12.10 20.09 -6.36
N GLU A 91 12.12 19.02 -5.54
CA GLU A 91 11.80 17.67 -6.03
C GLU A 91 10.37 17.60 -6.56
N ASP A 92 9.41 18.20 -5.85
CA ASP A 92 8.01 18.23 -6.26
C ASP A 92 7.81 19.01 -7.56
N SER A 93 8.43 20.18 -7.70
CA SER A 93 8.40 21.01 -8.91
C SER A 93 8.99 20.25 -10.11
N LYS A 94 10.15 19.60 -9.91
CA LYS A 94 10.77 18.76 -10.93
C LYS A 94 9.88 17.57 -11.29
N LEU A 95 9.23 16.94 -10.32
CA LEU A 95 8.32 15.82 -10.56
C LEU A 95 7.10 16.25 -11.40
N ILE A 96 6.53 17.42 -11.13
CA ILE A 96 5.40 17.96 -11.90
C ILE A 96 5.80 18.16 -13.36
N SER A 97 6.92 18.85 -13.62
CA SER A 97 7.39 19.10 -15.00
C SER A 97 7.73 17.80 -15.76
N LEU A 98 8.32 16.82 -15.07
CA LEU A 98 8.59 15.52 -15.67
C LEU A 98 7.31 14.71 -15.92
N TYR A 99 6.30 14.88 -15.09
CA TYR A 99 5.00 14.24 -15.31
C TYR A 99 4.27 14.86 -16.52
N GLU A 100 4.37 16.14 -16.75
CA GLU A 100 3.85 16.80 -17.95
C GLU A 100 4.52 16.25 -19.22
N LYS A 101 5.84 15.99 -19.16
CA LYS A 101 6.62 15.46 -20.29
C LYS A 101 6.37 13.97 -20.55
N TYR A 102 6.37 13.15 -19.51
CA TYR A 102 6.39 11.68 -19.62
C TYR A 102 5.06 11.01 -19.21
N GLY A 103 4.10 11.76 -18.71
CA GLY A 103 2.84 11.23 -18.20
C GLY A 103 3.06 10.20 -17.06
N ARG A 104 2.37 9.08 -17.15
CA ARG A 104 2.47 8.00 -16.16
C ARG A 104 3.66 7.05 -16.36
N ASN A 105 4.64 7.41 -17.14
CA ASN A 105 5.85 6.62 -17.33
C ASN A 105 6.83 6.82 -16.15
N TRP A 106 6.49 6.24 -15.01
CA TRP A 106 7.26 6.37 -13.76
C TRP A 106 8.69 5.86 -13.86
N ALA A 107 8.94 4.94 -14.80
CA ALA A 107 10.30 4.43 -15.06
C ALA A 107 11.17 5.50 -15.73
N ALA A 108 10.65 6.23 -16.73
CA ALA A 108 11.33 7.33 -17.38
C ALA A 108 11.60 8.48 -16.38
N ILE A 109 10.57 8.89 -15.63
CA ILE A 109 10.70 9.93 -14.60
C ILE A 109 11.77 9.55 -13.56
N SER A 110 11.79 8.26 -13.14
CA SER A 110 12.81 7.80 -12.18
C SER A 110 14.23 7.85 -12.71
N LYS A 111 14.44 7.71 -14.01
CA LYS A 111 15.77 7.90 -14.63
C LYS A 111 16.23 9.35 -14.54
N GLU A 112 15.33 10.31 -14.80
CA GLU A 112 15.61 11.74 -14.74
C GLU A 112 15.81 12.27 -13.32
N MET A 113 15.06 11.74 -12.37
CA MET A 113 15.17 12.12 -10.95
C MET A 113 16.35 11.44 -10.23
N ASN A 114 16.84 10.32 -10.74
CA ASN A 114 18.01 9.54 -10.26
C ASN A 114 17.98 9.08 -8.77
N GLN A 115 17.48 9.91 -7.86
CA GLN A 115 17.55 9.72 -6.41
C GLN A 115 16.28 9.10 -5.81
N ARG A 116 15.21 8.95 -6.60
CA ARG A 116 13.95 8.36 -6.19
C ARG A 116 13.59 7.17 -7.07
N THR A 117 12.99 6.16 -6.45
CA THR A 117 12.46 5.02 -7.21
C THR A 117 11.16 5.40 -7.91
N GLY A 118 10.85 4.73 -9.03
CA GLY A 118 9.57 4.93 -9.72
C GLY A 118 8.35 4.71 -8.83
N LYS A 119 8.46 3.82 -7.83
CA LYS A 119 7.40 3.64 -6.82
C LYS A 119 7.23 4.88 -5.94
N GLN A 120 8.33 5.44 -5.38
CA GLN A 120 8.26 6.65 -4.56
C GLN A 120 7.69 7.83 -5.34
N ILE A 121 8.14 8.01 -6.58
CA ILE A 121 7.68 9.06 -7.50
C ILE A 121 6.16 8.92 -7.75
N ARG A 122 5.71 7.72 -8.12
CA ARG A 122 4.28 7.46 -8.34
C ARG A 122 3.46 7.73 -7.10
N ASP A 123 3.89 7.21 -5.96
CA ASP A 123 3.17 7.34 -4.69
C ASP A 123 3.12 8.83 -4.26
N ARG A 124 4.22 9.58 -4.41
CA ARG A 124 4.26 11.04 -4.16
C ARG A 124 3.29 11.78 -5.06
N PHE A 125 3.37 11.55 -6.37
CA PHE A 125 2.51 12.25 -7.32
C PHE A 125 1.03 12.00 -7.03
N LEU A 126 0.62 10.73 -6.98
CA LEU A 126 -0.79 10.38 -6.80
C LEU A 126 -1.35 10.80 -5.43
N ASN A 127 -0.54 10.73 -4.38
CA ASN A 127 -1.02 11.02 -3.02
C ASN A 127 -0.84 12.48 -2.61
N SER A 128 0.02 13.26 -3.30
CA SER A 128 0.35 14.61 -2.85
C SER A 128 0.29 15.69 -3.93
N LEU A 129 0.49 15.37 -5.20
CA LEU A 129 0.59 16.38 -6.26
C LEU A 129 -0.58 16.33 -7.25
N ASP A 130 -1.20 15.18 -7.44
CA ASP A 130 -2.32 15.02 -8.36
C ASP A 130 -3.57 15.75 -7.84
N THR A 131 -3.90 16.86 -8.49
CA THR A 131 -5.04 17.73 -8.12
C THR A 131 -6.41 17.11 -8.38
N ARG A 132 -6.49 16.01 -9.12
CA ARG A 132 -7.75 15.29 -9.38
C ARG A 132 -8.32 14.60 -8.14
N TYR A 133 -7.49 14.35 -7.13
CA TYR A 133 -7.91 13.70 -5.90
C TYR A 133 -8.06 14.72 -4.77
N LYS A 134 -9.18 14.61 -4.04
CA LYS A 134 -9.42 15.40 -2.83
C LYS A 134 -8.40 15.08 -1.76
N ARG A 135 -7.99 16.10 -1.01
CA ARG A 135 -7.10 15.99 0.15
C ARG A 135 -7.82 16.39 1.42
N GLY A 136 -7.18 16.15 2.56
CA GLY A 136 -7.76 16.45 3.86
C GLY A 136 -8.69 15.36 4.38
N LYS A 137 -9.55 15.75 5.32
CA LYS A 137 -10.44 14.84 6.05
C LYS A 137 -11.43 14.15 5.10
N PHE A 138 -11.73 12.89 5.41
CA PHE A 138 -12.81 12.17 4.74
C PHE A 138 -14.16 12.63 5.27
N SER A 139 -15.13 12.77 4.37
CA SER A 139 -16.51 13.05 4.78
C SER A 139 -17.22 11.77 5.26
N GLU A 140 -18.34 11.93 5.97
CA GLU A 140 -19.17 10.81 6.40
C GLU A 140 -19.71 10.00 5.21
N GLU A 141 -20.02 10.67 4.10
CA GLU A 141 -20.47 10.05 2.85
C GLU A 141 -19.36 9.19 2.22
N GLU A 142 -18.13 9.72 2.18
CA GLU A 142 -16.97 8.97 1.71
C GLU A 142 -16.75 7.72 2.58
N ASP A 143 -16.84 7.85 3.90
CA ASP A 143 -16.70 6.72 4.84
C ASP A 143 -17.80 5.66 4.63
N LYS A 144 -19.05 6.08 4.43
CA LYS A 144 -20.15 5.17 4.10
C LYS A 144 -19.92 4.43 2.79
N MET A 145 -19.42 5.13 1.75
CA MET A 145 -19.08 4.50 0.48
C MET A 145 -17.92 3.52 0.62
N ILE A 146 -16.88 3.85 1.40
CA ILE A 146 -15.77 2.94 1.69
C ILE A 146 -16.30 1.65 2.32
N LEU A 147 -17.12 1.76 3.35
CA LEU A 147 -17.68 0.60 4.05
C LEU A 147 -18.58 -0.24 3.12
N LYS A 148 -19.44 0.40 2.33
CA LYS A 148 -20.29 -0.27 1.33
C LYS A 148 -19.47 -1.06 0.33
N TYR A 149 -18.48 -0.41 -0.31
CA TYR A 149 -17.70 -1.06 -1.35
C TYR A 149 -16.68 -2.05 -0.79
N HIS A 150 -16.19 -1.86 0.43
CA HIS A 150 -15.36 -2.87 1.10
C HIS A 150 -16.14 -4.16 1.38
N LYS A 151 -17.44 -4.07 1.68
CA LYS A 151 -18.31 -5.25 1.82
C LYS A 151 -18.39 -6.06 0.52
N ILE A 152 -18.39 -5.38 -0.63
CA ILE A 152 -18.52 -6.00 -1.96
C ILE A 152 -17.17 -6.52 -2.49
N TYR A 153 -16.15 -5.68 -2.43
CA TYR A 153 -14.85 -5.93 -3.09
C TYR A 153 -13.74 -6.38 -2.13
N GLY A 154 -14.00 -6.43 -0.81
CA GLY A 154 -12.95 -6.73 0.18
C GLY A 154 -11.79 -5.74 0.09
N ASN A 155 -10.57 -6.25 0.17
CA ASN A 155 -9.34 -5.43 0.15
C ASN A 155 -8.89 -4.97 -1.25
N GLN A 156 -9.77 -4.99 -2.25
CA GLN A 156 -9.46 -4.54 -3.61
C GLN A 156 -9.54 -3.01 -3.72
N TRP A 157 -8.64 -2.31 -3.02
CA TRP A 157 -8.65 -0.84 -2.86
C TRP A 157 -8.67 -0.07 -4.17
N ALA A 158 -8.02 -0.58 -5.21
CA ALA A 158 -8.04 0.03 -6.53
C ALA A 158 -9.45 0.02 -7.17
N LYS A 159 -10.23 -1.06 -6.97
CA LYS A 159 -11.62 -1.12 -7.45
C LYS A 159 -12.52 -0.17 -6.66
N ILE A 160 -12.33 -0.10 -5.34
CA ILE A 160 -13.06 0.83 -4.48
C ILE A 160 -12.79 2.27 -4.90
N ALA A 161 -11.52 2.63 -5.15
CA ALA A 161 -11.13 3.96 -5.62
C ALA A 161 -11.80 4.34 -6.94
N LYS A 162 -11.91 3.40 -7.89
CA LYS A 162 -12.64 3.63 -9.15
C LYS A 162 -14.12 3.96 -8.95
N LYS A 163 -14.74 3.49 -7.87
CA LYS A 163 -16.14 3.80 -7.53
C LYS A 163 -16.30 5.12 -6.79
N ILE A 164 -15.36 5.44 -5.89
CA ILE A 164 -15.38 6.68 -5.11
C ILE A 164 -14.90 7.87 -5.96
N LYS A 165 -13.91 7.66 -6.85
CA LYS A 165 -13.32 8.63 -7.80
C LYS A 165 -12.57 9.81 -7.18
N THR A 166 -12.90 10.21 -5.95
CA THR A 166 -12.34 11.39 -5.28
C THR A 166 -11.08 11.13 -4.49
N ARG A 167 -10.72 9.86 -4.25
CA ARG A 167 -9.58 9.43 -3.43
C ARG A 167 -8.81 8.31 -4.09
N THR A 168 -7.50 8.24 -3.83
CA THR A 168 -6.67 7.11 -4.30
C THR A 168 -6.95 5.84 -3.49
N GLY A 169 -6.59 4.67 -4.04
CA GLY A 169 -6.71 3.40 -3.33
C GLY A 169 -5.91 3.37 -2.03
N ASP A 170 -4.72 3.99 -2.01
CA ASP A 170 -3.87 4.07 -0.81
C ASP A 170 -4.51 4.98 0.26
N MET A 171 -5.09 6.12 -0.12
CA MET A 171 -5.83 6.98 0.81
C MET A 171 -7.00 6.23 1.46
N ILE A 172 -7.78 5.51 0.66
CA ILE A 172 -8.93 4.72 1.12
C ILE A 172 -8.48 3.60 2.05
N LYS A 173 -7.44 2.86 1.67
CA LYS A 173 -6.84 1.82 2.50
C LYS A 173 -6.38 2.36 3.85
N ASN A 174 -5.64 3.47 3.84
CA ASN A 174 -5.16 4.10 5.07
C ASN A 174 -6.34 4.56 5.95
N ARG A 175 -7.36 5.21 5.38
CA ARG A 175 -8.57 5.60 6.11
C ARG A 175 -9.27 4.41 6.74
N PHE A 176 -9.43 3.33 5.99
CA PHE A 176 -10.08 2.11 6.49
C PHE A 176 -9.35 1.52 7.69
N TYR A 177 -8.03 1.32 7.59
CA TYR A 177 -7.27 0.67 8.67
C TYR A 177 -7.01 1.58 9.87
N SER A 178 -6.82 2.88 9.66
CA SER A 178 -6.55 3.82 10.75
C SER A 178 -7.77 4.12 11.62
N SER A 179 -8.97 4.14 11.04
CA SER A 179 -10.19 4.56 11.72
C SER A 179 -11.33 3.55 11.57
N LEU A 180 -11.86 3.34 10.36
CA LEU A 180 -13.11 2.61 10.15
C LEU A 180 -13.07 1.16 10.67
N GLN A 181 -11.95 0.48 10.53
CA GLN A 181 -11.79 -0.88 11.04
C GLN A 181 -11.79 -0.94 12.58
N LYS A 182 -11.21 0.07 13.23
CA LYS A 182 -11.20 0.16 14.70
C LYS A 182 -12.62 0.38 15.23
N ASP A 183 -13.36 1.26 14.59
CA ASP A 183 -14.76 1.55 14.96
C ASP A 183 -15.64 0.29 14.81
N ILE A 184 -15.45 -0.48 13.72
CA ILE A 184 -16.15 -1.76 13.53
C ILE A 184 -15.83 -2.76 14.64
N LYS A 185 -14.55 -2.90 15.02
CA LYS A 185 -14.10 -3.82 16.08
C LYS A 185 -14.65 -3.40 17.45
N SER A 186 -14.60 -2.10 17.77
CA SER A 186 -15.11 -1.56 19.05
C SER A 186 -16.61 -1.80 19.21
N ASN A 187 -17.40 -1.53 18.18
CA ASN A 187 -18.84 -1.80 18.20
C ASN A 187 -19.16 -3.29 18.31
N LYS A 188 -18.37 -4.17 17.66
CA LYS A 188 -18.53 -5.62 17.77
C LYS A 188 -18.29 -6.11 19.21
N ASN A 189 -17.30 -5.57 19.90
CA ASN A 189 -16.99 -5.92 21.27
C ASN A 189 -18.08 -5.42 22.24
N PHE A 190 -18.61 -4.21 21.99
CA PHE A 190 -19.73 -3.67 22.77
C PHE A 190 -20.99 -4.53 22.66
N LEU A 191 -21.35 -4.96 21.46
CA LEU A 191 -22.52 -5.83 21.23
C LEU A 191 -22.36 -7.22 21.85
N LYS A 192 -21.13 -7.79 21.83
CA LYS A 192 -20.84 -9.07 22.50
C LYS A 192 -20.97 -8.97 24.01
N LYS A 193 -20.49 -7.86 24.62
CA LYS A 193 -20.62 -7.63 26.07
C LYS A 193 -22.09 -7.46 26.49
N LYS A 194 -22.91 -6.82 25.65
CA LYS A 194 -24.35 -6.62 25.92
C LYS A 194 -25.15 -7.92 25.85
N LYS A 195 -24.81 -8.83 24.92
CA LYS A 195 -25.42 -10.17 24.86
C LYS A 195 -25.09 -11.03 26.10
N LYS A 196 -23.82 -11.01 26.55
CA LYS A 196 -23.41 -11.77 27.77
C LYS A 196 -23.97 -11.24 29.09
N LYS A 197 -24.59 -10.06 29.11
CA LYS A 197 -25.26 -9.53 30.31
C LYS A 197 -26.77 -9.83 30.34
N ASN A 198 -27.34 -10.28 29.24
CA ASN A 198 -28.76 -10.56 29.09
C ASN A 198 -29.03 -12.06 28.98
N ASP A 199 -28.00 -12.89 29.05
CA ASP A 199 -28.01 -14.34 29.26
C ASP A 199 -27.55 -14.63 30.71
#